data_f7813db438d14d21e7a251b28f81ae75
#
_entry.id   f7813db438d14d21e7a251b28f81ae75
#
_cell.length_a   1.000
_cell.length_b   1.000
_cell.length_c   1.000
_cell.angle_alpha   90.00
_cell.angle_beta   90.00
_cell.angle_gamma   90.00
#
_symmetry.space_group_name_H-M   'P 1'
#
loop_
_entity.id
_entity.type
_entity.pdbx_description
1 polymer ?
#
loop_
_entity_poly.entity_id
_entity_poly.type
_entity_poly.pdbx_seq_one_letter_code
_entity_poly.pdbx_strand_id
1 'polypeptide(L)'
;MSIPGFTLAGRYAHSPNLAWRAHTPQGRWHTGRMTDAPAPRTRTNEPAQASSLPSLAITGASGNVGGTAARLLAERGLPLRLLANTPSRAPELPGAIAVKCSYEDTLTTRVALEGVDVLFMVSAPESEDRLDKHIAFVDAAAASGVRHIVYLSFMNAAPDSTFTLARTHFHTEEHIKASGMTYTFLRDNFYADFFADLPDEEGRILGPAGDGRVGVVAREDAGRVAAGILADPGRYENQTLDVTGPEALTLDEIAAILTRVRGCPVTYVRETVEEAYESRKKWPAAQWEYDSWVSTYTSIARGEMDVVSTTVRDVTGRGPLTFEEVARAALASGR
;
A
#
# COMPACT_ATOMS: atom_id res chain seq x y z
N MET A 1 22.36 0.73 -2.19
CA MET A 1 22.31 0.39 -3.63
C MET A 1 21.10 -0.52 -3.79
N SER A 2 19.95 0.03 -4.22
CA SER A 2 18.71 -0.75 -4.31
C SER A 2 18.73 -1.58 -5.59
N ILE A 3 18.46 -2.88 -5.46
CA ILE A 3 18.41 -3.83 -6.57
C ILE A 3 17.22 -3.51 -7.46
N PRO A 4 17.37 -3.39 -8.77
CA PRO A 4 16.24 -3.22 -9.69
C PRO A 4 15.43 -4.54 -9.76
N GLY A 5 14.22 -4.56 -9.18
CA GLY A 5 13.22 -5.60 -9.40
C GLY A 5 12.75 -6.44 -8.19
N PHE A 6 13.29 -6.29 -6.99
CA PHE A 6 12.98 -7.19 -5.87
C PHE A 6 12.47 -6.52 -4.58
N THR A 7 11.78 -5.41 -4.67
CA THR A 7 10.97 -4.94 -3.56
C THR A 7 9.50 -5.06 -3.96
N LEU A 8 8.75 -5.89 -3.27
CA LEU A 8 7.27 -5.95 -3.33
C LEU A 8 6.65 -4.58 -3.00
N ALA A 9 7.43 -3.68 -2.40
CA ALA A 9 7.10 -2.28 -2.13
C ALA A 9 8.02 -1.34 -2.93
N GLY A 10 7.60 -0.97 -4.14
CA GLY A 10 7.91 0.33 -4.71
C GLY A 10 9.26 0.59 -5.34
N ARG A 11 9.31 0.57 -6.68
CA ARG A 11 10.16 1.48 -7.44
C ARG A 11 9.39 2.77 -7.67
N TYR A 12 9.76 3.83 -6.95
CA TYR A 12 9.62 5.22 -7.40
C TYR A 12 10.60 6.11 -6.65
N ALA A 13 11.76 6.35 -7.23
CA ALA A 13 12.54 7.57 -7.08
C ALA A 13 13.51 7.64 -8.27
N HIS A 14 13.15 8.48 -9.22
CA HIS A 14 14.03 9.42 -9.96
C HIS A 14 13.38 9.82 -11.28
N SER A 15 12.86 11.02 -11.31
CA SER A 15 12.82 11.85 -12.51
C SER A 15 13.37 13.23 -12.15
N PRO A 16 14.27 13.81 -12.98
CA PRO A 16 15.01 15.02 -12.63
C PRO A 16 14.22 16.31 -12.89
N ASN A 17 14.43 17.24 -11.98
CA ASN A 17 14.20 18.68 -12.02
C ASN A 17 13.84 19.31 -13.37
N LEU A 18 12.66 19.91 -13.43
CA LEU A 18 12.37 21.05 -14.28
C LEU A 18 12.27 22.30 -13.40
N ALA A 19 13.30 23.12 -13.49
CA ALA A 19 13.39 24.42 -12.82
C ALA A 19 12.38 25.41 -13.43
N TRP A 20 11.46 25.92 -12.63
CA TRP A 20 10.64 27.09 -12.94
C TRP A 20 11.30 28.33 -12.35
N ARG A 21 11.67 29.26 -13.23
CA ARG A 21 12.19 30.60 -12.89
C ARG A 21 11.03 31.44 -12.35
N ALA A 22 11.25 32.00 -11.17
CA ALA A 22 10.41 33.04 -10.60
C ALA A 22 10.63 34.37 -11.34
N HIS A 23 9.58 35.00 -11.82
CA HIS A 23 9.54 36.38 -12.23
C HIS A 23 8.87 37.20 -11.11
N THR A 24 9.64 38.10 -10.53
CA THR A 24 9.18 39.19 -9.69
C THR A 24 8.83 40.42 -10.53
N PRO A 25 7.70 41.09 -10.32
CA PRO A 25 7.54 42.50 -10.71
C PRO A 25 7.61 43.40 -9.49
N GLN A 26 8.53 44.35 -9.56
CA GLN A 26 8.58 45.51 -8.68
C GLN A 26 7.43 46.46 -9.01
N GLY A 27 6.68 46.90 -8.01
CA GLY A 27 5.61 47.90 -8.13
C GLY A 27 5.66 48.93 -7.00
N ARG A 28 5.75 50.20 -7.38
CA ARG A 28 6.00 51.45 -6.62
C ARG A 28 4.97 51.75 -5.56
N TRP A 29 5.46 52.40 -4.50
CA TRP A 29 4.66 53.04 -3.44
C TRP A 29 4.05 54.34 -3.92
N HIS A 30 2.75 54.55 -3.69
CA HIS A 30 2.11 55.86 -3.70
C HIS A 30 1.46 56.15 -2.35
N THR A 31 1.86 57.25 -1.74
CA THR A 31 1.32 57.88 -0.56
C THR A 31 -0.03 58.57 -0.88
N GLY A 32 -1.08 58.19 -0.17
CA GLY A 32 -2.41 58.82 -0.23
C GLY A 32 -3.04 58.98 1.15
N ARG A 33 -3.53 60.17 1.41
CA ARG A 33 -3.98 60.79 2.68
C ARG A 33 -5.07 60.03 3.43
N MET A 34 -5.00 60.20 4.77
CA MET A 34 -6.00 59.85 5.77
C MET A 34 -7.30 60.60 5.53
N THR A 35 -8.42 59.90 5.67
CA THR A 35 -9.73 60.49 6.03
C THR A 35 -10.46 59.50 6.96
N ASP A 36 -11.09 60.08 7.94
CA ASP A 36 -11.85 59.58 9.09
C ASP A 36 -12.43 58.18 9.06
N ALA A 37 -12.13 57.42 10.14
CA ALA A 37 -12.72 56.13 10.47
C ALA A 37 -13.95 56.27 11.36
N PRO A 38 -15.04 55.54 11.10
CA PRO A 38 -16.11 55.32 12.07
C PRO A 38 -15.70 54.25 13.11
N ALA A 39 -16.20 54.38 14.33
CA ALA A 39 -15.91 53.61 15.52
C ALA A 39 -16.05 52.06 15.33
N PRO A 40 -15.25 51.27 16.05
CA PRO A 40 -15.22 49.82 15.91
C PRO A 40 -16.48 49.19 16.47
N ARG A 41 -17.22 48.44 15.63
CA ARG A 41 -18.22 47.49 16.08
C ARG A 41 -17.48 46.34 16.80
N THR A 42 -17.80 46.11 18.06
CA THR A 42 -17.40 44.94 18.82
C THR A 42 -17.86 43.69 18.10
N ARG A 43 -16.93 43.03 17.41
CA ARG A 43 -17.09 41.63 17.00
C ARG A 43 -17.01 40.78 18.26
N THR A 44 -18.10 40.17 18.64
CA THR A 44 -18.10 39.05 19.56
C THR A 44 -17.17 37.99 18.94
N ASN A 45 -16.05 37.76 19.58
CA ASN A 45 -15.17 36.60 19.29
C ASN A 45 -15.99 35.33 19.62
N GLU A 46 -16.67 34.77 18.64
CA GLU A 46 -16.92 33.33 18.71
C GLU A 46 -15.59 32.65 18.75
N PRO A 47 -15.35 31.71 19.70
CA PRO A 47 -14.12 30.95 19.70
C PRO A 47 -14.03 30.24 18.34
N ALA A 48 -12.96 30.50 17.59
CA ALA A 48 -12.64 29.76 16.41
C ALA A 48 -12.68 28.27 16.82
N GLN A 49 -13.63 27.51 16.24
CA GLN A 49 -13.65 26.07 16.42
C GLN A 49 -12.28 25.59 15.97
N ALA A 50 -11.50 25.12 16.94
CA ALA A 50 -10.25 24.42 16.65
C ALA A 50 -10.64 23.29 15.70
N SER A 51 -10.28 23.37 14.42
CA SER A 51 -10.57 22.36 13.44
C SER A 51 -9.87 21.08 13.90
N SER A 52 -10.64 20.17 14.49
CA SER A 52 -10.11 18.86 14.87
C SER A 52 -9.57 18.16 13.62
N LEU A 53 -8.42 17.53 13.74
CA LEU A 53 -7.84 16.74 12.64
C LEU A 53 -8.84 15.64 12.24
N PRO A 54 -8.86 15.22 10.95
CA PRO A 54 -9.71 14.12 10.50
C PRO A 54 -9.52 12.84 11.32
N SER A 55 -10.63 12.17 11.65
CA SER A 55 -10.62 10.94 12.45
C SER A 55 -10.35 9.66 11.63
N LEU A 56 -10.40 9.74 10.29
CA LEU A 56 -9.99 8.67 9.39
C LEU A 56 -8.53 8.88 8.98
N ALA A 57 -7.68 7.94 9.36
CA ALA A 57 -6.25 8.01 9.09
C ALA A 57 -5.77 6.89 8.15
N ILE A 58 -4.81 7.22 7.30
CA ILE A 58 -4.22 6.29 6.30
C ILE A 58 -2.71 6.36 6.37
N THR A 59 -2.04 5.21 6.56
CA THR A 59 -0.60 5.08 6.33
C THR A 59 -0.33 4.71 4.87
N GLY A 60 0.91 4.88 4.41
CA GLY A 60 1.31 4.46 3.06
C GLY A 60 0.62 5.21 1.90
N ALA A 61 0.05 6.39 2.14
CA ALA A 61 -0.67 7.18 1.12
C ALA A 61 0.22 7.65 -0.05
N SER A 62 1.55 7.63 0.10
CA SER A 62 2.50 7.87 -1.00
C SER A 62 2.75 6.63 -1.89
N GLY A 63 2.26 5.46 -1.48
CA GLY A 63 2.37 4.21 -2.23
C GLY A 63 1.11 3.91 -3.06
N ASN A 64 1.13 2.78 -3.77
CA ASN A 64 0.05 2.43 -4.70
C ASN A 64 -1.28 2.15 -3.99
N VAL A 65 -1.32 1.21 -3.04
CA VAL A 65 -2.58 0.80 -2.38
C VAL A 65 -3.13 1.91 -1.49
N GLY A 66 -2.31 2.44 -0.56
CA GLY A 66 -2.72 3.54 0.31
C GLY A 66 -3.06 4.82 -0.44
N GLY A 67 -2.31 5.14 -1.51
CA GLY A 67 -2.57 6.29 -2.38
C GLY A 67 -3.88 6.16 -3.15
N THR A 68 -4.18 4.98 -3.68
CA THR A 68 -5.46 4.71 -4.36
C THR A 68 -6.62 4.83 -3.38
N ALA A 69 -6.50 4.25 -2.19
CA ALA A 69 -7.52 4.38 -1.15
C ALA A 69 -7.75 5.85 -0.76
N ALA A 70 -6.67 6.59 -0.49
CA ALA A 70 -6.75 8.01 -0.11
C ALA A 70 -7.42 8.86 -1.21
N ARG A 71 -7.03 8.69 -2.46
CA ARG A 71 -7.61 9.42 -3.59
C ARG A 71 -9.11 9.14 -3.72
N LEU A 72 -9.52 7.88 -3.72
CA LEU A 72 -10.94 7.50 -3.86
C LEU A 72 -11.81 8.00 -2.71
N LEU A 73 -11.27 8.06 -1.49
CA LEU A 73 -12.00 8.60 -0.33
C LEU A 73 -12.08 10.14 -0.39
N ALA A 74 -11.02 10.82 -0.82
CA ALA A 74 -11.02 12.26 -1.04
C ALA A 74 -12.00 12.67 -2.15
N GLU A 75 -12.09 11.90 -3.25
CA GLU A 75 -13.07 12.09 -4.33
C GLU A 75 -14.53 11.96 -3.82
N ARG A 76 -14.75 11.17 -2.75
CA ARG A 76 -16.05 11.05 -2.06
C ARG A 76 -16.28 12.18 -1.03
N GLY A 77 -15.33 13.11 -0.88
CA GLY A 77 -15.43 14.23 0.07
C GLY A 77 -15.15 13.85 1.52
N LEU A 78 -14.57 12.69 1.80
CA LEU A 78 -14.21 12.28 3.16
C LEU A 78 -12.93 12.99 3.59
N PRO A 79 -12.92 13.64 4.78
CA PRO A 79 -11.71 14.25 5.31
C PRO A 79 -10.72 13.16 5.76
N LEU A 80 -9.44 13.32 5.42
CA LEU A 80 -8.40 12.31 5.64
C LEU A 80 -7.20 12.85 6.39
N ARG A 81 -6.63 12.02 7.27
CA ARG A 81 -5.31 12.22 7.87
C ARG A 81 -4.32 11.25 7.21
N LEU A 82 -3.37 11.78 6.44
CA LEU A 82 -2.36 10.99 5.78
C LEU A 82 -1.12 10.89 6.67
N LEU A 83 -0.91 9.72 7.25
CA LEU A 83 0.21 9.44 8.16
C LEU A 83 1.45 9.07 7.33
N ALA A 84 2.50 9.87 7.39
CA ALA A 84 3.69 9.69 6.59
C ALA A 84 4.97 9.99 7.36
N ASN A 85 6.02 9.19 7.16
CA ASN A 85 7.34 9.50 7.70
C ASN A 85 7.92 10.79 7.10
N THR A 86 7.59 11.09 5.85
CA THR A 86 7.94 12.33 5.16
C THR A 86 6.66 12.97 4.61
N PRO A 87 5.98 13.87 5.36
CA PRO A 87 4.70 14.45 4.97
C PRO A 87 4.71 15.13 3.58
N SER A 88 5.82 15.72 3.17
CA SER A 88 5.97 16.34 1.84
C SER A 88 5.91 15.37 0.66
N ARG A 89 5.93 14.05 0.92
CA ARG A 89 5.73 13.00 -0.10
C ARG A 89 4.28 12.51 -0.17
N ALA A 90 3.45 12.90 0.78
CA ALA A 90 2.03 12.56 0.73
C ALA A 90 1.34 13.29 -0.43
N PRO A 91 0.36 12.68 -1.10
CA PRO A 91 -0.37 13.34 -2.16
C PRO A 91 -1.18 14.53 -1.62
N GLU A 92 -1.25 15.61 -2.40
CA GLU A 92 -2.13 16.73 -2.13
C GLU A 92 -3.55 16.36 -2.61
N LEU A 93 -4.47 16.14 -1.65
CA LEU A 93 -5.84 15.73 -1.93
C LEU A 93 -6.84 16.66 -1.22
N PRO A 94 -8.01 16.93 -1.83
CA PRO A 94 -9.05 17.73 -1.19
C PRO A 94 -9.45 17.15 0.16
N GLY A 95 -9.46 17.98 1.21
CA GLY A 95 -9.84 17.55 2.57
C GLY A 95 -8.82 16.66 3.29
N ALA A 96 -7.64 16.44 2.73
CA ALA A 96 -6.59 15.64 3.35
C ALA A 96 -5.51 16.52 4.02
N ILE A 97 -5.02 16.06 5.16
CA ILE A 97 -3.94 16.68 5.92
C ILE A 97 -2.83 15.66 6.13
N ALA A 98 -1.62 15.96 5.67
CA ALA A 98 -0.45 15.12 5.90
C ALA A 98 0.16 15.40 7.28
N VAL A 99 0.39 14.32 8.06
CA VAL A 99 0.92 14.39 9.43
C VAL A 99 2.15 13.48 9.54
N LYS A 100 3.19 13.97 10.23
CA LYS A 100 4.41 13.18 10.52
C LYS A 100 4.08 12.01 11.42
N CYS A 101 4.40 10.80 10.96
CA CYS A 101 4.18 9.56 11.69
C CYS A 101 5.16 8.49 11.22
N SER A 102 5.63 7.63 12.11
CA SER A 102 6.46 6.46 11.80
C SER A 102 5.85 5.19 12.40
N TYR A 103 6.39 4.01 12.00
CA TYR A 103 6.01 2.73 12.59
C TYR A 103 6.80 2.45 13.89
N GLU A 104 6.81 3.45 14.77
CA GLU A 104 7.47 3.39 16.08
C GLU A 104 6.53 3.95 17.15
N ASP A 105 6.55 3.41 18.35
CA ASP A 105 5.79 3.95 19.47
C ASP A 105 6.52 5.17 20.08
N THR A 106 6.39 6.30 19.40
CA THR A 106 6.97 7.58 19.84
C THR A 106 5.88 8.58 20.21
N LEU A 107 6.25 9.62 20.94
CA LEU A 107 5.34 10.73 21.23
C LEU A 107 4.77 11.33 19.92
N THR A 108 5.60 11.50 18.90
CA THR A 108 5.17 12.01 17.58
C THR A 108 4.11 11.11 16.95
N THR A 109 4.29 9.77 16.99
CA THR A 109 3.33 8.81 16.48
C THR A 109 2.02 8.86 17.27
N ARG A 110 2.08 8.88 18.60
CA ARG A 110 0.90 8.98 19.47
C ARG A 110 0.10 10.26 19.23
N VAL A 111 0.78 11.41 19.14
CA VAL A 111 0.13 12.70 18.80
C VAL A 111 -0.48 12.66 17.40
N ALA A 112 0.19 12.03 16.43
CA ALA A 112 -0.36 11.87 15.08
C ALA A 112 -1.63 10.99 15.05
N LEU A 113 -1.78 10.07 16.01
CA LEU A 113 -2.92 9.17 16.14
C LEU A 113 -4.02 9.70 17.07
N GLU A 114 -3.77 10.77 17.83
CA GLU A 114 -4.78 11.34 18.74
C GLU A 114 -6.05 11.75 17.98
N GLY A 115 -7.21 11.26 18.45
CA GLY A 115 -8.52 11.51 17.83
C GLY A 115 -8.75 10.77 16.51
N VAL A 116 -7.87 9.81 16.15
CA VAL A 116 -8.14 8.86 15.06
C VAL A 116 -9.13 7.81 15.56
N ASP A 117 -10.19 7.63 14.82
CA ASP A 117 -11.24 6.67 15.08
C ASP A 117 -11.05 5.39 14.28
N VAL A 118 -10.77 5.56 12.98
CA VAL A 118 -10.51 4.49 12.02
C VAL A 118 -9.13 4.68 11.39
N LEU A 119 -8.32 3.63 11.41
CA LEU A 119 -6.96 3.62 10.88
C LEU A 119 -6.82 2.60 9.76
N PHE A 120 -6.41 3.03 8.56
CA PHE A 120 -5.89 2.11 7.54
C PHE A 120 -4.39 1.95 7.70
N MET A 121 -3.98 0.78 8.16
CA MET A 121 -2.57 0.40 8.30
C MET A 121 -2.13 -0.40 7.07
N VAL A 122 -1.44 0.26 6.14
CA VAL A 122 -0.67 -0.42 5.10
C VAL A 122 0.58 -1.00 5.77
N SER A 123 0.92 -2.23 5.51
CA SER A 123 2.09 -2.86 6.14
C SER A 123 3.40 -2.09 5.87
N ALA A 124 4.29 -2.06 6.86
CA ALA A 124 5.60 -1.43 6.73
C ALA A 124 6.43 -2.09 5.62
N PRO A 125 7.40 -1.37 5.02
CA PRO A 125 8.35 -1.96 4.08
C PRO A 125 9.03 -3.19 4.67
N GLU A 126 9.39 -4.12 3.80
CA GLU A 126 10.09 -5.34 4.16
C GLU A 126 11.43 -5.01 4.82
N SER A 127 11.61 -5.54 6.02
CA SER A 127 12.84 -5.42 6.81
C SER A 127 12.86 -6.50 7.89
N GLU A 128 14.04 -6.80 8.42
CA GLU A 128 14.20 -7.80 9.45
C GLU A 128 13.42 -7.45 10.74
N ASP A 129 13.33 -6.17 11.06
CA ASP A 129 12.61 -5.61 12.22
C ASP A 129 11.14 -5.23 11.92
N ARG A 130 10.58 -5.71 10.78
CA ARG A 130 9.21 -5.35 10.35
C ARG A 130 8.15 -5.70 11.38
N LEU A 131 8.26 -6.86 12.01
CA LEU A 131 7.30 -7.27 13.04
C LEU A 131 7.33 -6.35 14.24
N ASP A 132 8.51 -5.98 14.73
CA ASP A 132 8.68 -5.09 15.87
C ASP A 132 8.07 -3.70 15.57
N LYS A 133 8.26 -3.20 14.35
CA LYS A 133 7.63 -1.97 13.87
C LYS A 133 6.11 -2.06 13.85
N HIS A 134 5.56 -3.16 13.37
CA HIS A 134 4.10 -3.37 13.35
C HIS A 134 3.54 -3.40 14.77
N ILE A 135 4.16 -4.16 15.68
CA ILE A 135 3.76 -4.26 17.09
C ILE A 135 3.77 -2.87 17.75
N ALA A 136 4.88 -2.15 17.64
CA ALA A 136 5.02 -0.80 18.22
C ALA A 136 3.96 0.17 17.68
N PHE A 137 3.64 0.11 16.40
CA PHE A 137 2.64 0.99 15.79
C PHE A 137 1.21 0.61 16.22
N VAL A 138 0.89 -0.68 16.33
CA VAL A 138 -0.41 -1.17 16.83
C VAL A 138 -0.60 -0.76 18.29
N ASP A 139 0.44 -0.88 19.13
CA ASP A 139 0.41 -0.45 20.53
C ASP A 139 0.18 1.06 20.63
N ALA A 140 0.87 1.86 19.81
CA ALA A 140 0.65 3.30 19.75
C ALA A 140 -0.78 3.65 19.32
N ALA A 141 -1.34 2.92 18.36
CA ALA A 141 -2.72 3.13 17.89
C ALA A 141 -3.74 2.81 18.99
N ALA A 142 -3.60 1.67 19.65
CA ALA A 142 -4.46 1.28 20.77
C ALA A 142 -4.37 2.28 21.94
N ALA A 143 -3.16 2.67 22.33
CA ALA A 143 -2.92 3.64 23.40
C ALA A 143 -3.45 5.05 23.08
N SER A 144 -3.58 5.41 21.79
CA SER A 144 -4.13 6.69 21.33
C SER A 144 -5.66 6.66 21.16
N GLY A 145 -6.33 5.52 21.43
CA GLY A 145 -7.78 5.38 21.40
C GLY A 145 -8.36 5.09 20.00
N VAL A 146 -7.55 4.61 19.05
CA VAL A 146 -8.06 4.09 17.77
C VAL A 146 -9.06 2.97 18.05
N ARG A 147 -10.25 3.04 17.49
CA ARG A 147 -11.31 2.04 17.73
C ARG A 147 -11.29 0.90 16.73
N HIS A 148 -11.01 1.21 15.46
CA HIS A 148 -11.03 0.24 14.37
C HIS A 148 -9.78 0.35 13.50
N ILE A 149 -9.15 -0.79 13.24
CA ILE A 149 -7.98 -0.88 12.36
C ILE A 149 -8.31 -1.74 11.13
N VAL A 150 -8.19 -1.16 9.94
CA VAL A 150 -8.18 -1.90 8.68
C VAL A 150 -6.71 -2.18 8.35
N TYR A 151 -6.31 -3.44 8.32
CA TYR A 151 -4.92 -3.83 8.10
C TYR A 151 -4.74 -4.52 6.76
N LEU A 152 -3.82 -4.01 5.95
CA LEU A 152 -3.39 -4.65 4.71
C LEU A 152 -2.46 -5.80 5.05
N SER A 153 -3.05 -6.98 5.14
CA SER A 153 -2.44 -8.27 5.47
C SER A 153 -2.08 -9.04 4.20
N PHE A 154 -1.78 -10.32 4.32
CA PHE A 154 -1.40 -11.16 3.20
C PHE A 154 -2.11 -12.51 3.23
N MET A 155 -2.36 -13.07 2.03
CA MET A 155 -2.95 -14.40 1.83
C MET A 155 -2.19 -15.47 2.63
N ASN A 156 -2.93 -16.44 3.17
CA ASN A 156 -2.36 -17.54 3.95
C ASN A 156 -1.46 -17.07 5.12
N ALA A 157 -1.79 -15.93 5.77
CA ALA A 157 -1.11 -15.51 6.99
C ALA A 157 -1.28 -16.57 8.07
N ALA A 158 -0.23 -17.34 8.35
CA ALA A 158 -0.15 -18.42 9.31
C ALA A 158 1.26 -18.48 9.93
N PRO A 159 1.44 -19.07 11.12
CA PRO A 159 2.76 -19.09 11.80
C PRO A 159 3.79 -19.92 11.04
N ASP A 160 3.33 -20.88 10.24
CA ASP A 160 4.13 -21.82 9.45
C ASP A 160 3.96 -21.63 7.93
N SER A 161 3.38 -20.51 7.49
CA SER A 161 3.21 -20.19 6.07
C SER A 161 4.51 -20.40 5.29
N THR A 162 4.42 -21.01 4.11
CA THR A 162 5.59 -21.22 3.24
C THR A 162 6.20 -19.87 2.84
N PHE A 163 5.36 -18.90 2.43
CA PHE A 163 5.82 -17.55 2.18
C PHE A 163 6.23 -16.89 3.50
N THR A 164 7.54 -16.67 3.65
CA THR A 164 8.12 -16.26 4.95
C THR A 164 7.58 -14.93 5.46
N LEU A 165 7.27 -13.98 4.56
CA LEU A 165 6.73 -12.68 4.96
C LEU A 165 5.26 -12.75 5.42
N ALA A 166 4.50 -13.77 5.04
CA ALA A 166 3.14 -14.00 5.53
C ALA A 166 3.11 -14.31 7.04
N ARG A 167 4.19 -14.86 7.59
CA ARG A 167 4.34 -15.11 9.04
C ARG A 167 4.31 -13.80 9.83
N THR A 168 4.96 -12.76 9.34
CA THR A 168 4.90 -11.42 9.95
C THR A 168 3.47 -10.88 9.97
N HIS A 169 2.72 -11.08 8.89
CA HIS A 169 1.31 -10.68 8.82
C HIS A 169 0.47 -11.43 9.85
N PHE A 170 0.66 -12.74 10.01
CA PHE A 170 -0.02 -13.52 11.03
C PHE A 170 0.21 -12.97 12.43
N HIS A 171 1.46 -12.75 12.82
CA HIS A 171 1.77 -12.22 14.15
C HIS A 171 1.21 -10.79 14.35
N THR A 172 1.18 -9.98 13.30
CA THR A 172 0.55 -8.66 13.34
C THR A 172 -0.97 -8.76 13.53
N GLU A 173 -1.65 -9.66 12.80
CA GLU A 173 -3.08 -9.90 12.97
C GLU A 173 -3.42 -10.34 14.40
N GLU A 174 -2.65 -11.28 14.96
CA GLU A 174 -2.85 -11.75 16.34
C GLU A 174 -2.62 -10.63 17.36
N HIS A 175 -1.63 -9.77 17.13
CA HIS A 175 -1.38 -8.63 18.01
C HIS A 175 -2.50 -7.58 17.93
N ILE A 176 -3.03 -7.31 16.73
CA ILE A 176 -4.20 -6.44 16.54
C ILE A 176 -5.41 -7.00 17.28
N LYS A 177 -5.71 -8.30 17.16
CA LYS A 177 -6.81 -8.97 17.90
C LYS A 177 -6.65 -8.82 19.41
N ALA A 178 -5.42 -8.94 19.91
CA ALA A 178 -5.12 -8.81 21.34
C ALA A 178 -5.19 -7.36 21.87
N SER A 179 -5.11 -6.35 20.99
CA SER A 179 -5.11 -4.94 21.38
C SER A 179 -6.45 -4.40 21.88
N GLY A 180 -7.55 -5.13 21.61
CA GLY A 180 -8.92 -4.71 21.95
C GLY A 180 -9.58 -3.79 20.91
N MET A 181 -8.86 -3.35 19.88
CA MET A 181 -9.48 -2.65 18.74
C MET A 181 -10.35 -3.63 17.93
N THR A 182 -11.44 -3.12 17.31
CA THR A 182 -12.09 -3.88 16.23
C THR A 182 -11.20 -3.83 14.98
N TYR A 183 -11.31 -4.83 14.11
CA TYR A 183 -10.42 -4.94 12.97
C TYR A 183 -11.12 -5.35 11.67
N THR A 184 -10.48 -5.08 10.55
CA THR A 184 -10.74 -5.72 9.25
C THR A 184 -9.39 -6.07 8.62
N PHE A 185 -9.15 -7.35 8.36
CA PHE A 185 -7.94 -7.79 7.66
C PHE A 185 -8.21 -7.96 6.19
N LEU A 186 -7.43 -7.29 5.35
CA LEU A 186 -7.41 -7.44 3.91
C LEU A 186 -6.22 -8.32 3.55
N ARG A 187 -6.46 -9.61 3.38
CA ARG A 187 -5.44 -10.57 2.97
C ARG A 187 -5.33 -10.55 1.46
N ASP A 188 -4.50 -9.65 0.93
CA ASP A 188 -4.23 -9.63 -0.51
C ASP A 188 -3.30 -10.78 -0.92
N ASN A 189 -3.43 -11.18 -2.19
CA ASN A 189 -2.51 -12.12 -2.82
C ASN A 189 -1.37 -11.34 -3.47
N PHE A 190 -0.41 -12.02 -4.06
CA PHE A 190 0.67 -11.38 -4.80
C PHE A 190 0.14 -10.41 -5.85
N TYR A 191 0.84 -9.30 -6.02
CA TYR A 191 0.38 -8.26 -6.92
C TYR A 191 0.65 -8.60 -8.40
N ALA A 192 -0.40 -8.46 -9.22
CA ALA A 192 -0.31 -8.58 -10.67
C ALA A 192 0.72 -7.63 -11.28
N ASP A 193 0.84 -6.42 -10.71
CA ASP A 193 1.85 -5.42 -11.08
C ASP A 193 3.28 -5.96 -10.93
N PHE A 194 3.54 -6.75 -9.88
CA PHE A 194 4.85 -7.37 -9.68
C PHE A 194 5.14 -8.43 -10.75
N PHE A 195 4.17 -9.30 -11.05
CA PHE A 195 4.34 -10.33 -12.07
C PHE A 195 4.47 -9.75 -13.48
N ALA A 196 3.85 -8.59 -13.74
CA ALA A 196 4.03 -7.89 -15.01
C ALA A 196 5.48 -7.40 -15.23
N ASP A 197 6.23 -7.15 -14.16
CA ASP A 197 7.61 -6.65 -14.19
C ASP A 197 8.66 -7.76 -13.96
N LEU A 198 8.24 -9.03 -13.78
CA LEU A 198 9.14 -10.15 -13.46
C LEU A 198 10.11 -10.57 -14.57
N PRO A 199 9.77 -10.56 -15.88
CA PRO A 199 10.67 -11.04 -16.91
C PRO A 199 12.00 -10.30 -16.89
N ASP A 200 13.11 -11.04 -16.92
CA ASP A 200 14.46 -10.50 -17.05
C ASP A 200 14.70 -9.91 -18.46
N GLU A 201 15.95 -9.46 -18.72
CA GLU A 201 16.32 -8.85 -20.01
C GLU A 201 16.18 -9.82 -21.19
N GLU A 202 16.26 -11.12 -20.93
CA GLU A 202 16.06 -12.19 -21.91
C GLU A 202 14.60 -12.67 -22.02
N GLY A 203 13.68 -12.02 -21.30
CA GLY A 203 12.25 -12.36 -21.29
C GLY A 203 11.92 -13.61 -20.48
N ARG A 204 12.74 -13.96 -19.47
CA ARG A 204 12.53 -15.18 -18.65
C ARG A 204 11.98 -14.81 -17.28
N ILE A 205 11.03 -15.61 -16.81
CA ILE A 205 10.58 -15.65 -15.42
C ILE A 205 11.21 -16.89 -14.79
N LEU A 206 12.09 -16.72 -13.80
CA LEU A 206 12.81 -17.84 -13.17
C LEU A 206 12.28 -18.10 -11.77
N GLY A 207 11.99 -19.36 -11.46
CA GLY A 207 11.62 -19.73 -10.09
C GLY A 207 11.05 -21.13 -9.93
N PRO A 208 10.99 -21.63 -8.67
CA PRO A 208 10.56 -23.00 -8.35
C PRO A 208 9.05 -23.06 -8.04
N ALA A 209 8.20 -22.48 -8.91
CA ALA A 209 6.73 -22.52 -8.74
C ALA A 209 6.08 -23.77 -9.34
N GLY A 210 6.83 -24.57 -10.13
CA GLY A 210 6.27 -25.74 -10.80
C GLY A 210 5.05 -25.39 -11.67
N ASP A 211 3.97 -26.14 -11.50
CA ASP A 211 2.68 -25.90 -12.15
C ASP A 211 1.66 -25.25 -11.19
N GLY A 212 2.13 -24.71 -10.06
CA GLY A 212 1.29 -24.04 -9.07
C GLY A 212 0.60 -22.81 -9.64
N ARG A 213 -0.54 -22.45 -9.03
CA ARG A 213 -1.38 -21.33 -9.45
C ARG A 213 -1.35 -20.20 -8.42
N VAL A 214 -1.59 -18.99 -8.89
CA VAL A 214 -1.64 -17.79 -8.06
C VAL A 214 -2.77 -16.86 -8.49
N GLY A 215 -3.64 -16.49 -7.57
CA GLY A 215 -4.74 -15.53 -7.77
C GLY A 215 -4.24 -14.09 -7.67
N VAL A 216 -3.35 -13.67 -8.57
CA VAL A 216 -2.73 -12.34 -8.53
C VAL A 216 -3.76 -11.22 -8.54
N VAL A 217 -3.54 -10.16 -7.74
CA VAL A 217 -4.44 -9.02 -7.62
C VAL A 217 -3.77 -7.71 -8.04
N ALA A 218 -4.49 -6.82 -8.71
CA ALA A 218 -4.00 -5.48 -9.01
C ALA A 218 -3.85 -4.65 -7.72
N ARG A 219 -2.77 -3.90 -7.56
CA ARG A 219 -2.63 -2.94 -6.45
C ARG A 219 -3.77 -1.92 -6.44
N GLU A 220 -4.27 -1.54 -7.61
CA GLU A 220 -5.45 -0.69 -7.74
C GLU A 220 -6.68 -1.30 -7.08
N ASP A 221 -6.94 -2.60 -7.29
CA ASP A 221 -8.10 -3.30 -6.71
C ASP A 221 -7.98 -3.43 -5.19
N ALA A 222 -6.79 -3.72 -4.66
CA ALA A 222 -6.55 -3.71 -3.21
C ALA A 222 -6.86 -2.32 -2.62
N GLY A 223 -6.44 -1.24 -3.29
CA GLY A 223 -6.77 0.14 -2.89
C GLY A 223 -8.25 0.47 -3.00
N ARG A 224 -8.95 -0.03 -4.02
CA ARG A 224 -10.41 0.12 -4.19
C ARG A 224 -11.19 -0.60 -3.09
N VAL A 225 -10.80 -1.81 -2.72
CA VAL A 225 -11.38 -2.57 -1.61
C VAL A 225 -11.17 -1.83 -0.30
N ALA A 226 -9.93 -1.38 -0.03
CA ALA A 226 -9.65 -0.57 1.16
C ALA A 226 -10.54 0.68 1.24
N ALA A 227 -10.67 1.44 0.14
CA ALA A 227 -11.55 2.62 0.09
C ALA A 227 -13.03 2.28 0.31
N GLY A 228 -13.50 1.15 -0.21
CA GLY A 228 -14.89 0.69 0.01
C GLY A 228 -15.16 0.38 1.48
N ILE A 229 -14.24 -0.32 2.13
CA ILE A 229 -14.34 -0.68 3.56
C ILE A 229 -14.23 0.55 4.45
N LEU A 230 -13.27 1.44 4.19
CA LEU A 230 -13.05 2.66 4.97
C LEU A 230 -14.22 3.66 4.87
N ALA A 231 -15.02 3.58 3.82
CA ALA A 231 -16.25 4.39 3.70
C ALA A 231 -17.40 3.91 4.59
N ASP A 232 -17.42 2.62 4.96
CA ASP A 232 -18.40 2.02 5.88
C ASP A 232 -17.72 0.90 6.70
N PRO A 233 -16.80 1.24 7.61
CA PRO A 233 -15.99 0.26 8.32
C PRO A 233 -16.81 -0.63 9.26
N GLY A 234 -17.92 -0.13 9.80
CA GLY A 234 -18.79 -0.88 10.71
C GLY A 234 -19.36 -2.16 10.07
N ARG A 235 -19.56 -2.17 8.76
CA ARG A 235 -20.04 -3.35 8.03
C ARG A 235 -19.05 -4.52 8.03
N TYR A 236 -17.77 -4.24 8.23
CA TYR A 236 -16.69 -5.22 8.08
C TYR A 236 -15.93 -5.49 9.38
N GLU A 237 -16.49 -5.08 10.52
CA GLU A 237 -15.85 -5.30 11.82
C GLU A 237 -15.56 -6.78 12.10
N ASN A 238 -14.34 -7.05 12.56
CA ASN A 238 -13.84 -8.37 12.95
C ASN A 238 -13.90 -9.41 11.81
N GLN A 239 -13.76 -8.95 10.57
CA GLN A 239 -13.72 -9.82 9.39
C GLN A 239 -12.30 -9.91 8.81
N THR A 240 -12.03 -11.07 8.21
CA THR A 240 -10.87 -11.30 7.34
C THR A 240 -11.36 -11.55 5.93
N LEU A 241 -10.87 -10.79 4.98
CA LEU A 241 -11.31 -10.79 3.59
C LEU A 241 -10.12 -11.08 2.68
N ASP A 242 -10.21 -12.15 1.91
CA ASP A 242 -9.23 -12.46 0.87
C ASP A 242 -9.45 -11.55 -0.34
N VAL A 243 -8.39 -10.91 -0.82
CA VAL A 243 -8.43 -9.97 -1.93
C VAL A 243 -7.59 -10.50 -3.08
N THR A 244 -8.26 -10.96 -4.15
CA THR A 244 -7.63 -11.62 -5.30
C THR A 244 -8.10 -11.02 -6.61
N GLY A 245 -7.38 -11.32 -7.68
CA GLY A 245 -7.85 -11.12 -9.05
C GLY A 245 -9.00 -12.08 -9.42
N PRO A 246 -9.45 -12.03 -10.68
CA PRO A 246 -10.61 -12.82 -11.15
C PRO A 246 -10.26 -14.28 -11.45
N GLU A 247 -8.98 -14.63 -11.50
CA GLU A 247 -8.47 -15.92 -11.94
C GLU A 247 -7.18 -16.30 -11.23
N ALA A 248 -6.94 -17.59 -11.06
CA ALA A 248 -5.66 -18.12 -10.60
C ALA A 248 -4.88 -18.65 -11.81
N LEU A 249 -3.67 -18.14 -12.01
CA LEU A 249 -2.81 -18.39 -13.17
C LEU A 249 -1.55 -19.16 -12.78
N THR A 250 -1.10 -20.05 -13.66
CA THR A 250 0.27 -20.60 -13.60
C THR A 250 1.27 -19.58 -14.14
N LEU A 251 2.56 -19.75 -13.84
CA LEU A 251 3.59 -18.88 -14.41
C LEU A 251 3.75 -19.05 -15.93
N ASP A 252 3.40 -20.21 -16.50
CA ASP A 252 3.33 -20.38 -17.95
C ASP A 252 2.19 -19.56 -18.58
N GLU A 253 1.01 -19.54 -17.95
CA GLU A 253 -0.12 -18.70 -18.39
C GLU A 253 0.22 -17.22 -18.28
N ILE A 254 0.87 -16.78 -17.19
CA ILE A 254 1.38 -15.42 -17.02
C ILE A 254 2.38 -15.08 -18.13
N ALA A 255 3.36 -15.94 -18.41
CA ALA A 255 4.34 -15.75 -19.48
C ALA A 255 3.68 -15.65 -20.87
N ALA A 256 2.67 -16.49 -21.13
CA ALA A 256 1.91 -16.45 -22.39
C ALA A 256 1.12 -15.13 -22.55
N ILE A 257 0.51 -14.62 -21.48
CA ILE A 257 -0.17 -13.32 -21.48
C ILE A 257 0.85 -12.20 -21.75
N LEU A 258 1.98 -12.20 -21.05
CA LEU A 258 3.04 -11.18 -21.24
C LEU A 258 3.61 -11.22 -22.65
N THR A 259 3.78 -12.40 -23.25
CA THR A 259 4.19 -12.54 -24.66
C THR A 259 3.22 -11.83 -25.61
N ARG A 260 1.90 -12.03 -25.42
CA ARG A 260 0.88 -11.35 -26.25
C ARG A 260 0.87 -9.83 -26.03
N VAL A 261 1.01 -9.38 -24.79
CA VAL A 261 0.95 -7.96 -24.44
C VAL A 261 2.20 -7.22 -24.89
N ARG A 262 3.39 -7.79 -24.70
CA ARG A 262 4.68 -7.15 -25.03
C ARG A 262 5.06 -7.30 -26.51
N GLY A 263 4.48 -8.27 -27.21
CA GLY A 263 4.84 -8.58 -28.59
C GLY A 263 6.22 -9.22 -28.77
N CYS A 264 6.83 -9.69 -27.70
CA CYS A 264 8.09 -10.42 -27.71
C CYS A 264 7.98 -11.64 -26.77
N PRO A 265 8.75 -12.74 -27.03
CA PRO A 265 8.66 -13.95 -26.25
C PRO A 265 8.97 -13.72 -24.77
N VAL A 266 8.08 -14.22 -23.91
CA VAL A 266 8.31 -14.37 -22.47
C VAL A 266 8.11 -15.84 -22.13
N THR A 267 9.01 -16.41 -21.33
CA THR A 267 8.98 -17.83 -20.97
C THR A 267 9.15 -18.02 -19.46
N TYR A 268 8.47 -19.01 -18.90
CA TYR A 268 8.71 -19.44 -17.55
C TYR A 268 9.77 -20.54 -17.54
N VAL A 269 10.82 -20.37 -16.74
CA VAL A 269 11.91 -21.33 -16.55
C VAL A 269 11.79 -21.90 -15.15
N ARG A 270 11.50 -23.19 -15.07
CA ARG A 270 11.39 -23.92 -13.81
C ARG A 270 12.77 -24.14 -13.21
N GLU A 271 13.03 -23.54 -12.09
CA GLU A 271 14.22 -23.79 -11.27
C GLU A 271 13.90 -24.82 -10.18
N THR A 272 14.89 -25.59 -9.74
CA THR A 272 14.83 -26.21 -8.42
C THR A 272 14.98 -25.15 -7.33
N VAL A 273 14.72 -25.50 -6.08
CA VAL A 273 14.91 -24.57 -4.96
C VAL A 273 16.37 -24.15 -4.85
N GLU A 274 17.32 -25.09 -5.03
CA GLU A 274 18.76 -24.84 -5.00
C GLU A 274 19.20 -23.88 -6.12
N GLU A 275 18.73 -24.12 -7.35
CA GLU A 275 19.00 -23.24 -8.49
C GLU A 275 18.42 -21.83 -8.25
N ALA A 276 17.25 -21.75 -7.61
CA ALA A 276 16.64 -20.48 -7.29
C ALA A 276 17.44 -19.66 -6.27
N TYR A 277 18.05 -20.28 -5.29
CA TYR A 277 18.99 -19.59 -4.40
C TYR A 277 20.25 -19.14 -5.15
N GLU A 278 20.83 -19.99 -6.01
CA GLU A 278 22.04 -19.66 -6.78
C GLU A 278 21.79 -18.51 -7.75
N SER A 279 20.69 -18.54 -8.51
CA SER A 279 20.37 -17.51 -9.51
C SER A 279 20.19 -16.11 -8.89
N ARG A 280 19.81 -16.05 -7.62
CA ARG A 280 19.57 -14.80 -6.86
C ARG A 280 20.81 -14.24 -6.21
N LYS A 281 21.91 -15.00 -6.09
CA LYS A 281 23.20 -14.52 -5.53
C LYS A 281 23.85 -13.40 -6.34
N LYS A 282 23.44 -13.20 -7.59
CA LYS A 282 23.84 -12.03 -8.39
C LYS A 282 23.40 -10.70 -7.75
N TRP A 283 22.43 -10.71 -6.85
CA TRP A 283 22.02 -9.56 -6.05
C TRP A 283 22.47 -9.75 -4.60
N PRO A 284 23.43 -8.96 -4.09
CA PRO A 284 23.82 -9.04 -2.68
C PRO A 284 22.65 -8.70 -1.75
N ALA A 285 22.27 -9.63 -0.89
CA ALA A 285 21.15 -9.51 0.01
C ALA A 285 21.41 -10.30 1.31
N ALA A 286 20.63 -10.05 2.36
CA ALA A 286 20.65 -10.87 3.56
C ALA A 286 19.93 -12.21 3.32
N GLN A 287 20.20 -13.23 4.15
CA GLN A 287 19.62 -14.56 3.96
C GLN A 287 18.08 -14.52 4.01
N TRP A 288 17.47 -13.73 4.89
CA TRP A 288 16.02 -13.60 4.99
C TRP A 288 15.37 -13.04 3.70
N GLU A 289 16.10 -12.20 2.93
CA GLU A 289 15.62 -11.68 1.65
C GLU A 289 15.61 -12.79 0.60
N TYR A 290 16.71 -13.59 0.50
CA TYR A 290 16.72 -14.77 -0.38
C TYR A 290 15.59 -15.73 -0.02
N ASP A 291 15.39 -16.01 1.28
CA ASP A 291 14.32 -16.88 1.76
C ASP A 291 12.94 -16.33 1.35
N SER A 292 12.72 -15.03 1.44
CA SER A 292 11.47 -14.40 1.01
C SER A 292 11.25 -14.52 -0.50
N TRP A 293 12.30 -14.28 -1.30
CA TRP A 293 12.21 -14.35 -2.76
C TRP A 293 11.95 -15.78 -3.26
N VAL A 294 12.63 -16.76 -2.70
CA VAL A 294 12.42 -18.17 -3.06
C VAL A 294 11.06 -18.65 -2.56
N SER A 295 10.67 -18.28 -1.35
CA SER A 295 9.39 -18.69 -0.76
C SER A 295 8.17 -18.13 -1.48
N THR A 296 8.29 -17.04 -2.23
CA THR A 296 7.25 -16.56 -3.16
C THR A 296 6.83 -17.67 -4.12
N TYR A 297 7.79 -18.33 -4.75
CA TYR A 297 7.52 -19.36 -5.73
C TYR A 297 7.16 -20.72 -5.10
N THR A 298 7.82 -21.08 -4.00
CA THR A 298 7.50 -22.35 -3.34
C THR A 298 6.13 -22.35 -2.68
N SER A 299 5.60 -21.20 -2.25
CA SER A 299 4.22 -21.08 -1.77
C SER A 299 3.20 -21.26 -2.91
N ILE A 300 3.52 -20.77 -4.10
CA ILE A 300 2.72 -21.02 -5.32
C ILE A 300 2.75 -22.52 -5.67
N ALA A 301 3.95 -23.14 -5.67
CA ALA A 301 4.10 -24.57 -5.94
C ALA A 301 3.28 -25.46 -5.00
N ARG A 302 3.09 -25.02 -3.74
CA ARG A 302 2.30 -25.73 -2.74
C ARG A 302 0.80 -25.47 -2.83
N GLY A 303 0.35 -24.62 -3.77
CA GLY A 303 -1.07 -24.27 -3.93
C GLY A 303 -1.60 -23.31 -2.85
N GLU A 304 -0.74 -22.74 -2.01
CA GLU A 304 -1.15 -21.81 -0.94
C GLU A 304 -1.73 -20.50 -1.49
N MET A 305 -1.41 -20.18 -2.76
CA MET A 305 -1.83 -18.96 -3.45
C MET A 305 -2.93 -19.20 -4.48
N ASP A 306 -3.41 -20.45 -4.63
CA ASP A 306 -4.46 -20.83 -5.58
C ASP A 306 -5.86 -20.55 -4.99
N VAL A 307 -6.14 -19.26 -4.80
CA VAL A 307 -7.41 -18.77 -4.25
C VAL A 307 -7.97 -17.68 -5.15
N VAL A 308 -9.27 -17.76 -5.43
CA VAL A 308 -10.04 -16.69 -6.11
C VAL A 308 -11.23 -16.33 -5.25
N SER A 309 -11.34 -15.06 -4.87
CA SER A 309 -12.42 -14.53 -4.04
C SER A 309 -13.32 -13.57 -4.82
N THR A 310 -14.50 -13.30 -4.29
CA THR A 310 -15.43 -12.31 -4.84
C THR A 310 -15.30 -10.94 -4.16
N THR A 311 -14.42 -10.79 -3.18
CA THR A 311 -14.30 -9.60 -2.32
C THR A 311 -14.21 -8.29 -3.10
N VAL A 312 -13.40 -8.24 -4.16
CA VAL A 312 -13.28 -7.01 -4.97
C VAL A 312 -14.63 -6.58 -5.51
N ARG A 313 -15.41 -7.52 -6.08
CA ARG A 313 -16.75 -7.25 -6.61
C ARG A 313 -17.74 -6.88 -5.50
N ASP A 314 -17.74 -7.63 -4.41
CA ASP A 314 -18.72 -7.50 -3.33
C ASP A 314 -18.57 -6.17 -2.58
N VAL A 315 -17.33 -5.69 -2.43
CA VAL A 315 -17.02 -4.43 -1.76
C VAL A 315 -17.14 -3.22 -2.69
N THR A 316 -16.70 -3.36 -3.95
CA THR A 316 -16.54 -2.22 -4.86
C THR A 316 -17.67 -2.08 -5.89
N GLY A 317 -18.50 -3.10 -6.06
CA GLY A 317 -19.51 -3.18 -7.12
C GLY A 317 -18.95 -3.41 -8.53
N ARG A 318 -17.61 -3.51 -8.68
CA ARG A 318 -16.91 -3.80 -9.94
C ARG A 318 -16.05 -5.05 -9.78
N GLY A 319 -15.96 -5.85 -10.84
CA GLY A 319 -15.02 -6.99 -10.89
C GLY A 319 -13.56 -6.52 -10.73
N PRO A 320 -12.69 -7.43 -10.29
CA PRO A 320 -11.25 -7.16 -10.27
C PRO A 320 -10.70 -7.08 -11.71
N LEU A 321 -9.56 -6.37 -11.85
CA LEU A 321 -8.81 -6.31 -13.09
C LEU A 321 -8.18 -7.68 -13.38
N THR A 322 -8.19 -8.08 -14.64
CA THR A 322 -7.46 -9.26 -15.12
C THR A 322 -5.96 -8.99 -15.13
N PHE A 323 -5.16 -10.05 -15.10
CA PHE A 323 -3.70 -9.91 -15.25
C PHE A 323 -3.32 -9.25 -16.58
N GLU A 324 -4.04 -9.54 -17.66
CA GLU A 324 -3.79 -8.93 -18.98
C GLU A 324 -4.04 -7.42 -18.97
N GLU A 325 -5.10 -6.94 -18.31
CA GLU A 325 -5.37 -5.49 -18.17
C GLU A 325 -4.26 -4.79 -17.40
N VAL A 326 -3.78 -5.39 -16.30
CA VAL A 326 -2.65 -4.85 -15.52
C VAL A 326 -1.37 -4.81 -16.36
N ALA A 327 -1.04 -5.88 -17.07
CA ALA A 327 0.14 -5.94 -17.95
C ALA A 327 0.09 -4.89 -19.08
N ARG A 328 -1.08 -4.68 -19.70
CA ARG A 328 -1.27 -3.63 -20.73
C ARG A 328 -1.08 -2.22 -20.13
N ALA A 329 -1.61 -1.97 -18.93
CA ALA A 329 -1.44 -0.69 -18.25
C ALA A 329 0.04 -0.43 -17.88
N ALA A 330 0.77 -1.45 -17.43
CA ALA A 330 2.20 -1.38 -17.15
C ALA A 330 2.99 -1.00 -18.42
N LEU A 331 2.75 -1.68 -19.53
CA LEU A 331 3.39 -1.39 -20.81
C LEU A 331 3.09 0.04 -21.30
N ALA A 332 1.85 0.50 -21.20
CA ALA A 332 1.44 1.84 -21.63
C ALA A 332 2.09 2.95 -20.78
N SER A 333 2.46 2.66 -19.52
CA SER A 333 3.16 3.61 -18.64
C SER A 333 4.68 3.58 -18.79
N GLY A 334 5.22 2.81 -19.73
CA GLY A 334 6.66 2.69 -19.99
C GLY A 334 7.43 1.86 -18.97
N ARG A 335 6.72 0.99 -18.29
CA ARG A 335 7.28 -0.02 -17.39
C ARG A 335 7.44 -1.35 -18.10
#